data_30e0e49a784516571292d4ff1f9966b5
#
_entry.id   30e0e49a784516571292d4ff1f9966b5
#
_cell.length_a   1.000
_cell.length_b   1.000
_cell.length_c   1.000
_cell.angle_alpha   90.00
_cell.angle_beta   90.00
_cell.angle_gamma   90.00
#
_symmetry.space_group_name_H-M   'P 1'
#
loop_
_entity.id
_entity.type
_entity.pdbx_description
1 polymer ?
#
loop_
_entity_poly.entity_id
_entity_poly.type
_entity_poly.pdbx_seq_one_letter_code
_entity_poly.pdbx_strand_id
1 'polypeptide(L)'
;MRVDVTREERDVLLRWKKRNDTLILVRLKAEAILYASRGVDTDIIAEMVDRTGRTVKEWFSEWRRTRLHSVVTGHAGNENAAKLTRVQKEQLKEVLSLPPSESGIRADFWDVPALRDVVKARFGVEYESDSSYQLLLRFVGMSFKLPDPFDKRRDEKAITQRMAQIRQEVADLMAGGWEVYTIDEVRVEHEAETRRMWLPKGKRTRIYVDRNRSSCSFFGALSLTTKKMKVYPIEGSQNTEQIILAMSRLAQETDNTKIAVVLDNARFHHAKALTSLYEPGEALERITPIYLPPYAPDHNPTEHVWNTAKGSIANIQRDTPEQTYDAFLDYINSRTFDYDFEHLPTTPPDNDLV
;
A
#
# COMPACT_ATOMS: atom_id res chain seq x y z
N MET A 1 4.83 -48.83 -13.24
CA MET A 1 3.62 -49.03 -12.38
C MET A 1 2.59 -47.93 -12.68
N ARG A 2 1.40 -48.28 -13.19
CA ARG A 2 0.40 -47.29 -13.59
C ARG A 2 -0.51 -46.89 -12.40
N VAL A 3 -0.85 -45.63 -12.27
CA VAL A 3 -1.83 -45.10 -11.32
C VAL A 3 -3.01 -44.50 -12.07
N ASP A 4 -4.21 -44.64 -11.50
CA ASP A 4 -5.42 -44.06 -12.06
C ASP A 4 -5.62 -42.64 -11.53
N VAL A 5 -6.05 -41.72 -12.40
CA VAL A 5 -6.26 -40.28 -12.10
C VAL A 5 -7.50 -39.82 -12.83
N THR A 6 -8.50 -39.28 -12.13
CA THR A 6 -9.69 -38.71 -12.76
C THR A 6 -9.37 -37.38 -13.47
N ARG A 7 -10.33 -36.90 -14.25
CA ARG A 7 -10.18 -35.64 -14.97
C ARG A 7 -10.02 -34.46 -14.00
N GLU A 8 -10.83 -34.42 -12.98
CA GLU A 8 -10.83 -33.38 -11.94
C GLU A 8 -9.52 -33.37 -11.15
N GLU A 9 -9.07 -34.58 -10.73
CA GLU A 9 -7.78 -34.73 -10.04
C GLU A 9 -6.62 -34.29 -10.92
N ARG A 10 -6.64 -34.60 -12.20
CA ARG A 10 -5.63 -34.20 -13.15
C ARG A 10 -5.55 -32.67 -13.25
N ASP A 11 -6.69 -31.97 -13.27
CA ASP A 11 -6.73 -30.52 -13.34
C ASP A 11 -6.15 -29.89 -12.06
N VAL A 12 -6.39 -30.49 -10.91
CA VAL A 12 -5.80 -30.06 -9.62
C VAL A 12 -4.28 -30.27 -9.62
N LEU A 13 -3.82 -31.48 -10.00
CA LEU A 13 -2.40 -31.81 -10.07
C LEU A 13 -1.64 -30.91 -11.05
N LEU A 14 -2.22 -30.58 -12.20
CA LEU A 14 -1.64 -29.66 -13.17
C LEU A 14 -1.54 -28.22 -12.61
N ARG A 15 -2.53 -27.76 -11.86
CA ARG A 15 -2.45 -26.46 -11.16
C ARG A 15 -1.34 -26.46 -10.14
N TRP A 16 -1.21 -27.47 -9.28
CA TRP A 16 -0.13 -27.54 -8.28
C TRP A 16 1.26 -27.60 -8.93
N LYS A 17 1.39 -28.31 -10.06
CA LYS A 17 2.64 -28.35 -10.82
C LYS A 17 3.05 -26.97 -11.35
N LYS A 18 2.09 -26.14 -11.81
CA LYS A 18 2.34 -24.86 -12.48
C LYS A 18 2.55 -23.70 -11.52
N ARG A 19 2.08 -23.76 -10.29
CA ARG A 19 2.15 -22.68 -9.31
C ARG A 19 3.55 -22.54 -8.72
N ASN A 20 4.07 -21.31 -8.69
CA ASN A 20 5.40 -21.02 -8.14
C ASN A 20 5.45 -21.00 -6.60
N ASP A 21 4.30 -20.79 -5.96
CA ASP A 21 4.12 -20.76 -4.50
C ASP A 21 3.86 -22.13 -3.87
N THR A 22 3.80 -23.17 -4.67
CA THR A 22 3.60 -24.56 -4.20
C THR A 22 4.91 -25.15 -3.68
N LEU A 23 4.88 -25.82 -2.52
CA LEU A 23 6.03 -26.53 -1.97
C LEU A 23 6.63 -27.50 -3.00
N ILE A 24 7.97 -27.55 -3.09
CA ILE A 24 8.70 -28.39 -4.06
C ILE A 24 8.23 -29.83 -3.99
N LEU A 25 8.06 -30.40 -2.79
CA LEU A 25 7.63 -31.78 -2.64
C LEU A 25 6.21 -32.03 -3.19
N VAL A 26 5.28 -31.10 -3.04
CA VAL A 26 3.93 -31.17 -3.63
C VAL A 26 4.01 -31.19 -5.14
N ARG A 27 4.86 -30.36 -5.73
CA ARG A 27 5.09 -30.30 -7.18
C ARG A 27 5.66 -31.63 -7.70
N LEU A 28 6.70 -32.15 -7.04
CA LEU A 28 7.34 -33.42 -7.42
C LEU A 28 6.37 -34.59 -7.30
N LYS A 29 5.56 -34.68 -6.21
CA LYS A 29 4.52 -35.71 -6.07
C LYS A 29 3.46 -35.58 -7.18
N ALA A 30 2.99 -34.37 -7.47
CA ALA A 30 2.03 -34.13 -8.56
C ALA A 30 2.59 -34.56 -9.92
N GLU A 31 3.84 -34.24 -10.21
CA GLU A 31 4.51 -34.69 -11.44
C GLU A 31 4.63 -36.19 -11.54
N ALA A 32 5.11 -36.84 -10.48
CA ALA A 32 5.26 -38.31 -10.47
C ALA A 32 3.94 -39.00 -10.74
N ILE A 33 2.84 -38.55 -10.12
CA ILE A 33 1.51 -39.14 -10.32
C ILE A 33 1.00 -38.89 -11.76
N LEU A 34 1.19 -37.70 -12.30
CA LEU A 34 0.82 -37.38 -13.67
C LEU A 34 1.57 -38.21 -14.70
N TYR A 35 2.88 -38.45 -14.51
CA TYR A 35 3.68 -39.31 -15.37
C TYR A 35 3.25 -40.78 -15.26
N ALA A 36 3.02 -41.29 -14.03
CA ALA A 36 2.56 -42.64 -13.82
C ALA A 36 1.16 -42.90 -14.42
N SER A 37 0.27 -41.88 -14.42
CA SER A 37 -1.05 -42.00 -15.06
C SER A 37 -0.97 -42.13 -16.57
N ARG A 38 0.10 -41.64 -17.17
CA ARG A 38 0.41 -41.75 -18.61
C ARG A 38 1.18 -43.04 -18.94
N GLY A 39 1.50 -43.87 -17.96
CA GLY A 39 2.21 -45.12 -18.15
C GLY A 39 3.73 -45.02 -18.22
N VAL A 40 4.32 -43.90 -17.81
CA VAL A 40 5.78 -43.73 -17.72
C VAL A 40 6.32 -44.73 -16.68
N ASP A 41 7.46 -45.33 -16.97
CA ASP A 41 8.08 -46.31 -16.07
C ASP A 41 8.52 -45.64 -14.74
N THR A 42 8.43 -46.43 -13.66
CA THR A 42 8.69 -45.94 -12.30
C THR A 42 10.14 -45.50 -12.09
N ASP A 43 11.10 -46.19 -12.73
CA ASP A 43 12.52 -45.84 -12.57
C ASP A 43 12.85 -44.54 -13.34
N ILE A 44 12.24 -44.37 -14.51
CA ILE A 44 12.33 -43.11 -15.27
C ILE A 44 11.70 -41.94 -14.47
N ILE A 45 10.52 -42.17 -13.85
CA ILE A 45 9.89 -41.13 -13.01
C ILE A 45 10.79 -40.79 -11.82
N ALA A 46 11.42 -41.79 -11.19
CA ALA A 46 12.31 -41.58 -10.06
C ALA A 46 13.50 -40.68 -10.43
N GLU A 47 14.09 -40.90 -11.60
CA GLU A 47 15.15 -40.05 -12.16
C GLU A 47 14.63 -38.63 -12.44
N MET A 48 13.48 -38.51 -13.11
CA MET A 48 12.88 -37.19 -13.46
C MET A 48 12.54 -36.32 -12.26
N VAL A 49 12.16 -36.92 -11.13
CA VAL A 49 11.80 -36.17 -9.91
C VAL A 49 12.95 -36.16 -8.88
N ASP A 50 14.13 -36.65 -9.23
CA ASP A 50 15.32 -36.74 -8.36
C ASP A 50 15.01 -37.40 -7.01
N ARG A 51 14.43 -38.62 -7.06
CA ARG A 51 14.09 -39.43 -5.90
C ARG A 51 14.37 -40.91 -6.17
N THR A 52 14.47 -41.68 -5.10
CA THR A 52 14.64 -43.12 -5.25
C THR A 52 13.35 -43.79 -5.75
N GLY A 53 13.48 -44.90 -6.51
CA GLY A 53 12.33 -45.69 -6.96
C GLY A 53 11.45 -46.20 -5.79
N ARG A 54 12.04 -46.43 -4.61
CA ARG A 54 11.33 -46.75 -3.38
C ARG A 54 10.38 -45.61 -2.96
N THR A 55 10.90 -44.37 -2.91
CA THR A 55 10.11 -43.21 -2.54
C THR A 55 8.96 -42.99 -3.50
N VAL A 56 9.20 -43.13 -4.80
CA VAL A 56 8.14 -42.96 -5.82
C VAL A 56 7.07 -44.05 -5.68
N LYS A 57 7.45 -45.31 -5.42
CA LYS A 57 6.50 -46.41 -5.15
C LYS A 57 5.66 -46.15 -3.90
N GLU A 58 6.25 -45.59 -2.84
CA GLU A 58 5.52 -45.16 -1.63
C GLU A 58 4.49 -44.07 -1.95
N TRP A 59 4.85 -43.03 -2.75
CA TRP A 59 3.90 -42.03 -3.20
C TRP A 59 2.73 -42.60 -4.00
N PHE A 60 2.97 -43.58 -4.86
CA PHE A 60 1.89 -44.26 -5.60
C PHE A 60 1.01 -45.12 -4.70
N SER A 61 1.56 -45.70 -3.66
CA SER A 61 0.80 -46.42 -2.66
C SER A 61 -0.10 -45.49 -1.85
N GLU A 62 0.45 -44.38 -1.41
CA GLU A 62 -0.30 -43.32 -0.71
C GLU A 62 -1.41 -42.71 -1.62
N TRP A 63 -1.11 -42.45 -2.90
CA TRP A 63 -2.08 -41.98 -3.87
C TRP A 63 -3.28 -42.93 -4.02
N ARG A 64 -3.05 -44.22 -4.07
CA ARG A 64 -4.14 -45.22 -4.15
C ARG A 64 -5.03 -45.21 -2.92
N ARG A 65 -4.46 -44.88 -1.76
CA ARG A 65 -5.18 -44.87 -0.48
C ARG A 65 -5.92 -43.54 -0.25
N THR A 66 -5.32 -42.42 -0.52
CA THR A 66 -5.83 -41.10 -0.09
C THR A 66 -5.91 -40.05 -1.19
N ARG A 67 -5.62 -40.43 -2.44
CA ARG A 67 -5.79 -39.60 -3.64
C ARG A 67 -5.07 -38.25 -3.51
N LEU A 68 -5.74 -37.14 -3.86
CA LEU A 68 -5.16 -35.76 -3.78
C LEU A 68 -4.60 -35.44 -2.39
N HIS A 69 -5.17 -36.01 -1.34
CA HIS A 69 -4.67 -35.75 0.01
C HIS A 69 -3.24 -36.28 0.24
N SER A 70 -2.81 -37.32 -0.47
CA SER A 70 -1.44 -37.84 -0.39
C SER A 70 -0.38 -36.90 -0.97
N VAL A 71 -0.80 -36.01 -1.86
CA VAL A 71 0.11 -35.06 -2.53
C VAL A 71 0.38 -33.85 -1.65
N VAL A 72 -0.64 -33.41 -0.91
CA VAL A 72 -0.48 -32.35 0.08
C VAL A 72 0.43 -32.85 1.18
N THR A 73 1.60 -32.23 1.33
CA THR A 73 2.56 -32.69 2.35
C THR A 73 1.99 -32.45 3.73
N GLY A 74 1.96 -33.46 4.56
CA GLY A 74 1.43 -33.43 5.91
C GLY A 74 2.18 -32.55 6.91
N HIS A 75 3.18 -31.76 6.47
CA HIS A 75 3.85 -30.78 7.34
C HIS A 75 2.92 -29.65 7.80
N ALA A 76 1.92 -29.30 7.01
CA ALA A 76 0.90 -28.32 7.41
C ALA A 76 -0.07 -28.88 8.48
N GLY A 77 -0.14 -30.20 8.65
CA GLY A 77 -1.00 -30.90 9.62
C GLY A 77 -0.25 -31.80 10.59
N ASN A 78 1.09 -31.74 10.61
CA ASN A 78 1.88 -32.55 11.55
C ASN A 78 1.89 -31.88 12.92
N GLU A 79 0.83 -32.06 13.68
CA GLU A 79 0.70 -31.58 15.06
C GLU A 79 1.84 -32.07 15.97
N ASN A 80 2.41 -33.27 15.68
CA ASN A 80 3.52 -33.86 16.47
C ASN A 80 4.85 -33.14 16.26
N ALA A 81 5.03 -32.38 15.15
CA ALA A 81 6.23 -31.58 14.92
C ALA A 81 6.03 -30.11 15.29
N ALA A 82 4.81 -29.69 15.57
CA ALA A 82 4.49 -28.33 15.93
C ALA A 82 4.66 -28.11 17.43
N LYS A 83 5.53 -27.19 17.86
CA LYS A 83 5.68 -26.82 19.30
C LYS A 83 4.38 -26.25 19.90
N LEU A 84 3.50 -25.64 19.07
CA LEU A 84 2.17 -25.21 19.47
C LEU A 84 1.11 -26.02 18.72
N THR A 85 0.12 -26.54 19.42
CA THR A 85 -1.05 -27.20 18.83
C THR A 85 -1.92 -26.18 18.06
N ARG A 86 -2.84 -26.68 17.24
CA ARG A 86 -3.80 -25.82 16.52
C ARG A 86 -4.64 -24.97 17.49
N VAL A 87 -5.12 -25.57 18.57
CA VAL A 87 -5.91 -24.87 19.60
C VAL A 87 -5.08 -23.76 20.26
N GLN A 88 -3.82 -24.03 20.60
CA GLN A 88 -2.93 -23.02 21.17
C GLN A 88 -2.63 -21.86 20.20
N LYS A 89 -2.56 -22.15 18.89
CA LYS A 89 -2.40 -21.08 17.87
C LYS A 89 -3.64 -20.20 17.73
N GLU A 90 -4.84 -20.76 17.83
CA GLU A 90 -6.07 -19.96 17.84
C GLU A 90 -6.16 -19.12 19.13
N GLN A 91 -5.84 -19.69 20.30
CA GLN A 91 -5.74 -18.92 21.54
C GLN A 91 -4.70 -17.81 21.44
N LEU A 92 -3.58 -18.05 20.78
CA LEU A 92 -2.56 -17.03 20.54
C LEU A 92 -3.10 -15.90 19.65
N LYS A 93 -3.91 -16.23 18.65
CA LYS A 93 -4.55 -15.21 17.79
C LYS A 93 -5.45 -14.29 18.60
N GLU A 94 -6.24 -14.81 19.52
CA GLU A 94 -7.07 -14.01 20.42
C GLU A 94 -6.23 -13.09 21.29
N VAL A 95 -5.13 -13.62 21.84
CA VAL A 95 -4.19 -12.83 22.65
C VAL A 95 -3.57 -11.68 21.87
N LEU A 96 -3.14 -11.96 20.64
CA LEU A 96 -2.46 -10.98 19.78
C LEU A 96 -3.43 -9.94 19.16
N SER A 97 -4.73 -10.15 19.26
CA SER A 97 -5.73 -9.13 18.89
C SER A 97 -5.85 -7.99 19.92
N LEU A 98 -5.29 -8.18 21.12
CA LEU A 98 -5.26 -7.20 22.20
C LEU A 98 -3.82 -6.67 22.39
N PRO A 99 -3.64 -5.49 22.99
CA PRO A 99 -2.31 -4.98 23.31
C PRO A 99 -1.53 -5.93 24.23
N PRO A 100 -0.19 -5.99 24.15
CA PRO A 100 0.63 -6.83 25.03
C PRO A 100 0.40 -6.60 26.52
N SER A 101 0.08 -5.37 26.92
CA SER A 101 -0.24 -4.98 28.30
C SER A 101 -1.39 -5.78 28.91
N GLU A 102 -2.40 -6.15 28.12
CA GLU A 102 -3.53 -6.99 28.55
C GLU A 102 -3.10 -8.43 28.90
N SER A 103 -1.95 -8.84 28.40
CA SER A 103 -1.33 -10.14 28.74
C SER A 103 -0.25 -10.02 29.85
N GLY A 104 -0.14 -8.86 30.50
CA GLY A 104 0.84 -8.60 31.55
C GLY A 104 2.27 -8.37 31.03
N ILE A 105 2.43 -8.16 29.73
CA ILE A 105 3.71 -7.84 29.11
C ILE A 105 3.89 -6.31 29.10
N ARG A 106 5.03 -5.81 29.56
CA ARG A 106 5.35 -4.37 29.56
C ARG A 106 5.80 -3.92 28.16
N ALA A 107 4.87 -3.90 27.22
CA ALA A 107 5.08 -3.41 25.85
C ALA A 107 3.76 -2.82 25.32
N ASP A 108 3.87 -1.81 24.46
CA ASP A 108 2.73 -1.16 23.83
C ASP A 108 2.35 -1.84 22.50
N PHE A 109 3.30 -2.52 21.86
CA PHE A 109 3.14 -3.18 20.55
C PHE A 109 3.71 -4.59 20.58
N TRP A 110 3.13 -5.47 19.75
CA TRP A 110 3.64 -6.80 19.56
C TRP A 110 4.92 -6.78 18.70
N ASP A 111 6.00 -7.25 19.30
CA ASP A 111 7.26 -7.55 18.64
C ASP A 111 7.69 -8.99 18.96
N VAL A 112 8.84 -9.43 18.43
CA VAL A 112 9.35 -10.79 18.68
C VAL A 112 9.65 -11.03 20.15
N PRO A 113 10.30 -10.11 20.91
CA PRO A 113 10.48 -10.25 22.35
C PRO A 113 9.17 -10.43 23.12
N ALA A 114 8.19 -9.54 22.93
CA ALA A 114 6.89 -9.61 23.61
C ALA A 114 6.14 -10.92 23.27
N LEU A 115 6.18 -11.34 22.00
CA LEU A 115 5.61 -12.62 21.59
C LEU A 115 6.31 -13.81 22.23
N ARG A 116 7.63 -13.78 22.37
CA ARG A 116 8.40 -14.82 23.05
C ARG A 116 7.94 -14.98 24.50
N ASP A 117 7.81 -13.86 25.19
CA ASP A 117 7.42 -13.85 26.61
C ASP A 117 6.02 -14.41 26.81
N VAL A 118 5.04 -14.02 25.99
CA VAL A 118 3.67 -14.53 26.10
C VAL A 118 3.56 -16.00 25.72
N VAL A 119 4.26 -16.45 24.67
CA VAL A 119 4.27 -17.84 24.24
C VAL A 119 4.88 -18.74 25.34
N LYS A 120 5.98 -18.29 25.96
CA LYS A 120 6.61 -18.98 27.08
C LYS A 120 5.71 -18.99 28.30
N ALA A 121 5.14 -17.86 28.69
CA ALA A 121 4.29 -17.76 29.88
C ALA A 121 2.99 -18.58 29.77
N ARG A 122 2.32 -18.56 28.61
CA ARG A 122 1.02 -19.22 28.43
C ARG A 122 1.09 -20.69 28.03
N PHE A 123 2.09 -21.02 27.21
CA PHE A 123 2.15 -22.35 26.59
C PHE A 123 3.38 -23.16 27.00
N GLY A 124 4.32 -22.55 27.76
CA GLY A 124 5.58 -23.20 28.14
C GLY A 124 6.49 -23.53 26.96
N VAL A 125 6.25 -22.91 25.79
CA VAL A 125 6.96 -23.17 24.54
C VAL A 125 7.98 -22.10 24.28
N GLU A 126 9.15 -22.50 23.79
CA GLU A 126 10.22 -21.60 23.36
C GLU A 126 10.77 -22.06 22.01
N TYR A 127 10.92 -21.11 21.06
CA TYR A 127 11.55 -21.36 19.78
C TYR A 127 12.97 -20.85 19.78
N GLU A 128 13.86 -21.53 19.07
CA GLU A 128 15.29 -21.19 19.02
C GLU A 128 15.58 -19.98 18.13
N SER A 129 14.72 -19.69 17.13
CA SER A 129 14.94 -18.61 16.16
C SER A 129 13.81 -17.59 16.17
N ASP A 130 14.16 -16.33 15.98
CA ASP A 130 13.21 -15.22 15.78
C ASP A 130 12.32 -15.43 14.56
N SER A 131 12.82 -16.10 13.53
CA SER A 131 12.04 -16.42 12.33
C SER A 131 10.81 -17.28 12.66
N SER A 132 10.90 -18.18 13.64
CA SER A 132 9.75 -18.99 14.09
C SER A 132 8.67 -18.12 14.73
N TYR A 133 9.04 -17.14 15.55
CA TYR A 133 8.12 -16.16 16.12
C TYR A 133 7.51 -15.24 15.03
N GLN A 134 8.31 -14.79 14.07
CA GLN A 134 7.80 -14.01 12.94
C GLN A 134 6.79 -14.80 12.09
N LEU A 135 6.98 -16.12 11.94
CA LEU A 135 6.00 -16.98 11.28
C LEU A 135 4.70 -17.10 12.08
N LEU A 136 4.76 -17.11 13.42
CA LEU A 136 3.55 -17.07 14.25
C LEU A 136 2.79 -15.75 14.08
N LEU A 137 3.47 -14.59 14.07
CA LEU A 137 2.84 -13.29 13.80
C LEU A 137 2.13 -13.29 12.44
N ARG A 138 2.79 -13.81 11.40
CA ARG A 138 2.18 -13.93 10.06
C ARG A 138 1.01 -14.89 10.03
N PHE A 139 1.10 -15.99 10.76
CA PHE A 139 0.02 -16.99 10.86
C PHE A 139 -1.27 -16.39 11.42
N VAL A 140 -1.15 -15.48 12.39
CA VAL A 140 -2.30 -14.77 12.97
C VAL A 140 -2.73 -13.53 12.16
N GLY A 141 -2.17 -13.34 10.97
CA GLY A 141 -2.55 -12.25 10.06
C GLY A 141 -1.78 -10.94 10.26
N MET A 142 -0.80 -10.89 11.16
CA MET A 142 0.00 -9.68 11.37
C MET A 142 1.07 -9.50 10.30
N SER A 143 1.32 -8.27 9.88
CA SER A 143 2.42 -7.89 9.01
C SER A 143 3.24 -6.78 9.65
N PHE A 144 4.54 -6.79 9.41
CA PHE A 144 5.43 -5.73 9.88
C PHE A 144 5.27 -4.50 9.00
N LYS A 145 4.54 -3.51 9.50
CA LYS A 145 4.20 -2.26 8.80
C LYS A 145 4.66 -1.06 9.63
N LEU A 146 4.87 0.06 8.97
CA LEU A 146 4.93 1.37 9.62
C LEU A 146 3.48 1.85 9.79
N PRO A 147 3.03 2.22 11.00
CA PRO A 147 1.70 2.80 11.17
C PRO A 147 1.63 4.18 10.51
N ASP A 148 0.50 4.49 9.94
CA ASP A 148 0.22 5.82 9.38
C ASP A 148 -0.16 6.78 10.51
N PRO A 149 0.53 7.92 10.65
CA PRO A 149 0.20 8.89 11.68
C PRO A 149 -1.02 9.72 11.27
N PHE A 150 -2.13 9.55 11.95
CA PHE A 150 -3.30 10.41 11.83
C PHE A 150 -3.43 11.36 13.02
N ASP A 151 -4.01 12.55 12.78
CA ASP A 151 -4.32 13.48 13.86
C ASP A 151 -5.40 12.87 14.78
N LYS A 152 -5.17 12.89 16.10
CA LYS A 152 -6.11 12.34 17.09
C LYS A 152 -7.49 13.03 17.13
N ARG A 153 -7.63 14.20 16.49
CA ARG A 153 -8.88 14.93 16.31
C ARG A 153 -9.68 14.50 15.09
N ARG A 154 -9.17 13.55 14.34
CA ARG A 154 -9.82 13.01 13.14
C ARG A 154 -11.09 12.26 13.53
N ASP A 155 -12.17 12.52 12.82
CA ASP A 155 -13.47 11.84 12.97
C ASP A 155 -13.81 11.12 11.65
N GLU A 156 -13.57 9.81 11.62
CA GLU A 156 -13.77 8.97 10.42
C GLU A 156 -15.22 8.95 9.94
N LYS A 157 -16.20 9.07 10.85
CA LYS A 157 -17.63 9.09 10.47
C LYS A 157 -17.99 10.40 9.79
N ALA A 158 -17.57 11.53 10.37
CA ALA A 158 -17.76 12.84 9.78
C ALA A 158 -17.05 12.98 8.44
N ILE A 159 -15.81 12.44 8.32
CA ILE A 159 -15.04 12.42 7.09
C ILE A 159 -15.76 11.60 6.01
N THR A 160 -16.16 10.38 6.31
CA THR A 160 -16.89 9.51 5.36
C THR A 160 -18.16 10.17 4.84
N GLN A 161 -18.93 10.78 5.73
CA GLN A 161 -20.16 11.49 5.36
C GLN A 161 -19.86 12.71 4.47
N ARG A 162 -18.89 13.55 4.85
CA ARG A 162 -18.54 14.75 4.08
C ARG A 162 -17.94 14.38 2.72
N MET A 163 -17.10 13.34 2.64
CA MET A 163 -16.53 12.88 1.38
C MET A 163 -17.60 12.33 0.43
N ALA A 164 -18.64 11.65 0.94
CA ALA A 164 -19.78 11.24 0.11
C ALA A 164 -20.51 12.44 -0.50
N GLN A 165 -20.71 13.52 0.29
CA GLN A 165 -21.30 14.77 -0.19
C GLN A 165 -20.42 15.45 -1.25
N ILE A 166 -19.11 15.53 -1.02
CA ILE A 166 -18.16 16.14 -1.97
C ILE A 166 -18.15 15.37 -3.30
N ARG A 167 -18.14 14.04 -3.27
CA ARG A 167 -18.20 13.23 -4.51
C ARG A 167 -19.43 13.55 -5.34
N GLN A 168 -20.61 13.62 -4.67
CA GLN A 168 -21.84 13.95 -5.36
C GLN A 168 -21.80 15.39 -5.90
N GLU A 169 -21.40 16.37 -5.06
CA GLU A 169 -21.30 17.77 -5.44
C GLU A 169 -20.35 17.98 -6.64
N VAL A 170 -19.17 17.36 -6.62
CA VAL A 170 -18.19 17.41 -7.72
C VAL A 170 -18.76 16.77 -8.99
N ALA A 171 -19.42 15.60 -8.88
CA ALA A 171 -20.05 14.94 -10.03
C ALA A 171 -21.13 15.81 -10.67
N ASP A 172 -21.98 16.44 -9.86
CA ASP A 172 -23.04 17.33 -10.33
C ASP A 172 -22.48 18.59 -11.01
N LEU A 173 -21.43 19.19 -10.42
CA LEU A 173 -20.75 20.34 -11.01
C LEU A 173 -20.08 20.00 -12.36
N MET A 174 -19.37 18.89 -12.44
CA MET A 174 -18.74 18.43 -13.68
C MET A 174 -19.80 18.13 -14.77
N ALA A 175 -20.90 17.48 -14.41
CA ALA A 175 -22.04 17.26 -15.30
C ALA A 175 -22.69 18.56 -15.75
N GLY A 176 -22.68 19.59 -14.90
CA GLY A 176 -23.10 20.96 -15.20
C GLY A 176 -22.13 21.79 -16.01
N GLY A 177 -21.01 21.20 -16.48
CA GLY A 177 -20.00 21.85 -17.31
C GLY A 177 -19.05 22.79 -16.54
N TRP A 178 -18.91 22.60 -15.22
CA TRP A 178 -17.92 23.32 -14.43
C TRP A 178 -16.53 22.72 -14.62
N GLU A 179 -15.50 23.57 -14.57
CA GLU A 179 -14.13 23.10 -14.41
C GLU A 179 -13.87 22.92 -12.91
N VAL A 180 -13.47 21.71 -12.49
CA VAL A 180 -13.24 21.38 -11.09
C VAL A 180 -11.76 21.10 -10.87
N TYR A 181 -11.17 21.82 -9.92
CA TYR A 181 -9.80 21.63 -9.47
C TYR A 181 -9.77 21.13 -8.02
N THR A 182 -8.82 20.26 -7.72
CA THR A 182 -8.36 20.05 -6.34
C THR A 182 -7.04 20.76 -6.16
N ILE A 183 -6.89 21.50 -5.08
CA ILE A 183 -5.68 22.30 -4.81
C ILE A 183 -5.00 21.86 -3.53
N ASP A 184 -3.71 22.14 -3.48
CA ASP A 184 -2.87 21.95 -2.31
C ASP A 184 -1.53 22.67 -2.47
N GLU A 185 -0.83 22.90 -1.36
CA GLU A 185 0.50 23.46 -1.36
C GLU A 185 1.54 22.38 -1.01
N VAL A 186 2.68 22.47 -1.69
CA VAL A 186 3.80 21.57 -1.44
C VAL A 186 5.07 22.35 -1.18
N ARG A 187 5.88 21.87 -0.25
CA ARG A 187 7.26 22.31 -0.08
C ARG A 187 8.19 21.20 -0.59
N VAL A 188 9.13 21.62 -1.44
CA VAL A 188 10.18 20.76 -2.01
C VAL A 188 11.52 21.21 -1.44
N GLU A 189 12.17 20.31 -0.71
CA GLU A 189 13.51 20.52 -0.17
C GLU A 189 14.57 20.18 -1.21
N HIS A 190 15.69 20.92 -1.20
CA HIS A 190 16.83 20.58 -2.05
C HIS A 190 17.58 19.34 -1.53
N GLU A 191 17.65 19.15 -0.21
CA GLU A 191 18.21 17.92 0.36
C GLU A 191 17.45 16.73 -0.15
N ALA A 192 18.17 15.73 -0.72
CA ALA A 192 17.54 14.57 -1.31
C ALA A 192 16.81 13.72 -0.26
N GLU A 193 15.50 13.57 -0.43
CA GLU A 193 14.71 12.62 0.35
C GLU A 193 15.14 11.19 0.01
N THR A 194 15.34 10.34 1.02
CA THR A 194 15.67 8.94 0.80
C THR A 194 14.43 8.06 0.91
N ARG A 195 14.16 7.28 -0.12
CA ARG A 195 13.06 6.32 -0.21
C ARG A 195 13.58 4.91 -0.45
N ARG A 196 12.77 3.91 -0.12
CA ARG A 196 13.11 2.50 -0.38
C ARG A 196 13.31 2.26 -1.86
N MET A 197 14.42 1.60 -2.22
CA MET A 197 14.76 1.22 -3.59
C MET A 197 15.47 -0.13 -3.60
N TRP A 198 15.53 -0.77 -4.78
CA TRP A 198 16.27 -2.01 -4.94
C TRP A 198 17.77 -1.73 -4.92
N LEU A 199 18.46 -2.35 -3.96
CA LEU A 199 19.91 -2.20 -3.75
C LEU A 199 20.59 -3.56 -3.66
N PRO A 200 21.88 -3.67 -4.00
CA PRO A 200 22.64 -4.92 -3.89
C PRO A 200 22.63 -5.46 -2.45
N LYS A 201 22.23 -6.72 -2.29
CA LYS A 201 22.20 -7.38 -0.98
C LYS A 201 23.59 -7.43 -0.37
N GLY A 202 23.68 -7.11 0.92
CA GLY A 202 24.92 -7.17 1.70
C GLY A 202 25.90 -6.01 1.45
N LYS A 203 25.54 -5.04 0.61
CA LYS A 203 26.34 -3.81 0.40
C LYS A 203 25.62 -2.60 1.00
N ARG A 204 26.35 -1.78 1.75
CA ARG A 204 25.85 -0.49 2.22
C ARG A 204 25.93 0.52 1.09
N THR A 205 24.78 0.98 0.60
CA THR A 205 24.71 2.11 -0.34
C THR A 205 24.65 3.42 0.43
N ARG A 206 25.33 4.44 -0.07
CA ARG A 206 25.36 5.79 0.52
C ARG A 206 24.93 6.78 -0.53
N ILE A 207 24.12 7.75 -0.13
CA ILE A 207 23.79 8.94 -0.89
C ILE A 207 24.42 10.10 -0.12
N TYR A 208 25.22 10.90 -0.79
CA TYR A 208 25.77 12.12 -0.22
C TYR A 208 24.78 13.24 -0.47
N VAL A 209 24.21 13.79 0.58
CA VAL A 209 23.16 14.79 0.51
C VAL A 209 23.71 16.18 0.88
N ASP A 210 23.21 17.22 0.22
CA ASP A 210 23.47 18.60 0.60
C ASP A 210 22.49 19.00 1.71
N ARG A 211 23.02 19.32 2.88
CA ARG A 211 22.24 19.72 4.05
C ARG A 211 22.01 21.22 4.16
N ASN A 212 22.34 21.98 3.13
CA ASN A 212 21.93 23.39 3.04
C ASN A 212 20.40 23.45 2.96
N ARG A 213 19.82 24.20 3.88
CA ARG A 213 18.37 24.38 3.98
C ARG A 213 17.83 25.27 2.85
N SER A 214 17.79 24.72 1.66
CA SER A 214 17.14 25.36 0.51
C SER A 214 15.84 24.63 0.18
N SER A 215 14.77 25.38 -0.01
CA SER A 215 13.46 24.81 -0.36
C SER A 215 12.66 25.80 -1.19
N CYS A 216 11.77 25.28 -2.02
CA CYS A 216 10.78 26.03 -2.74
C CYS A 216 9.38 25.52 -2.43
N SER A 217 8.42 26.43 -2.28
CA SER A 217 7.01 26.09 -2.12
C SER A 217 6.26 26.31 -3.42
N PHE A 218 5.30 25.45 -3.69
CA PHE A 218 4.45 25.54 -4.87
C PHE A 218 2.99 25.40 -4.46
N PHE A 219 2.14 26.15 -5.12
CA PHE A 219 0.70 25.95 -5.16
C PHE A 219 0.38 25.07 -6.38
N GLY A 220 -0.47 24.08 -6.22
CA GLY A 220 -0.88 23.23 -7.30
C GLY A 220 -2.38 23.08 -7.43
N ALA A 221 -2.85 22.96 -8.66
CA ALA A 221 -4.24 22.78 -9.01
C ALA A 221 -4.37 21.61 -10.01
N LEU A 222 -4.88 20.49 -9.55
CA LEU A 222 -5.18 19.32 -10.39
C LEU A 222 -6.57 19.47 -11.00
N SER A 223 -6.68 19.60 -12.32
CA SER A 223 -7.96 19.56 -13.03
C SER A 223 -8.51 18.14 -13.01
N LEU A 224 -9.71 17.95 -12.48
CA LEU A 224 -10.41 16.65 -12.51
C LEU A 224 -10.94 16.30 -13.89
N THR A 225 -11.08 17.31 -14.79
CA THR A 225 -11.52 17.14 -16.18
C THR A 225 -10.38 16.69 -17.08
N THR A 226 -9.27 17.45 -17.09
CA THR A 226 -8.14 17.20 -18.01
C THR A 226 -7.08 16.27 -17.41
N LYS A 227 -7.16 16.00 -16.11
CA LYS A 227 -6.17 15.23 -15.34
C LYS A 227 -4.76 15.83 -15.39
N LYS A 228 -4.66 17.12 -15.72
CA LYS A 228 -3.42 17.89 -15.76
C LYS A 228 -3.28 18.73 -14.49
N MET A 229 -2.06 18.89 -14.08
CA MET A 229 -1.70 19.69 -12.91
C MET A 229 -1.16 21.04 -13.37
N LYS A 230 -1.70 22.14 -12.84
CA LYS A 230 -1.09 23.48 -12.92
C LYS A 230 -0.30 23.72 -11.64
N VAL A 231 0.92 24.25 -11.76
CA VAL A 231 1.80 24.48 -10.61
C VAL A 231 2.35 25.91 -10.67
N TYR A 232 2.22 26.63 -9.57
CA TYR A 232 2.71 28.01 -9.43
C TYR A 232 3.68 28.11 -8.26
N PRO A 233 4.87 28.73 -8.45
CA PRO A 233 5.79 28.97 -7.35
C PRO A 233 5.17 29.95 -6.33
N ILE A 234 5.44 29.70 -5.06
CA ILE A 234 5.08 30.56 -3.94
C ILE A 234 6.33 31.33 -3.51
N GLU A 235 6.27 32.64 -3.53
CA GLU A 235 7.37 33.49 -3.08
C GLU A 235 7.37 33.63 -1.55
N GLY A 236 8.48 33.25 -0.92
CA GLY A 236 8.65 33.35 0.53
C GLY A 236 7.87 32.26 1.30
N SER A 237 6.87 32.65 2.08
CA SER A 237 6.07 31.74 2.91
C SER A 237 4.68 31.51 2.34
N GLN A 238 4.13 30.31 2.61
CA GLN A 238 2.72 30.00 2.32
C GLN A 238 1.83 30.88 3.20
N ASN A 239 1.14 31.82 2.58
CA ASN A 239 0.25 32.76 3.25
C ASN A 239 -0.93 33.12 2.34
N THR A 240 -1.93 33.83 2.91
CA THR A 240 -3.16 34.21 2.19
C THR A 240 -2.88 35.02 0.92
N GLU A 241 -1.89 35.91 0.92
CA GLU A 241 -1.56 36.76 -0.24
C GLU A 241 -1.08 35.88 -1.42
N GLN A 242 -0.17 34.93 -1.16
CA GLN A 242 0.35 34.04 -2.18
C GLN A 242 -0.75 33.12 -2.74
N ILE A 243 -1.69 32.67 -1.89
CA ILE A 243 -2.84 31.89 -2.33
C ILE A 243 -3.78 32.72 -3.22
N ILE A 244 -4.03 33.97 -2.88
CA ILE A 244 -4.81 34.90 -3.72
C ILE A 244 -4.16 35.06 -5.09
N LEU A 245 -2.85 35.25 -5.14
CA LEU A 245 -2.10 35.37 -6.40
C LEU A 245 -2.21 34.09 -7.25
N ALA A 246 -2.01 32.94 -6.64
CA ALA A 246 -2.12 31.65 -7.31
C ALA A 246 -3.54 31.37 -7.83
N MET A 247 -4.57 31.64 -7.01
CA MET A 247 -5.98 31.50 -7.39
C MET A 247 -6.37 32.47 -8.52
N SER A 248 -5.88 33.70 -8.45
CA SER A 248 -6.12 34.71 -9.52
C SER A 248 -5.51 34.26 -10.84
N ARG A 249 -4.30 33.72 -10.80
CA ARG A 249 -3.63 33.14 -11.97
C ARG A 249 -4.38 31.91 -12.50
N LEU A 250 -4.80 31.00 -11.62
CA LEU A 250 -5.62 29.86 -12.00
C LEU A 250 -6.91 30.27 -12.71
N ALA A 251 -7.61 31.29 -12.17
CA ALA A 251 -8.83 31.83 -12.76
C ALA A 251 -8.58 32.45 -14.12
N GLN A 252 -7.47 33.20 -14.30
CA GLN A 252 -7.10 33.81 -15.58
C GLN A 252 -6.75 32.79 -16.67
N GLU A 253 -6.04 31.73 -16.28
CA GLU A 253 -5.59 30.66 -17.17
C GLU A 253 -6.66 29.59 -17.44
N THR A 254 -7.85 29.71 -16.84
CA THR A 254 -8.98 28.80 -17.03
C THR A 254 -10.05 29.44 -17.89
N ASP A 255 -10.28 28.89 -19.08
CA ASP A 255 -11.25 29.42 -20.04
C ASP A 255 -12.70 29.30 -19.57
N ASN A 256 -13.01 28.30 -18.73
CA ASN A 256 -14.36 28.06 -18.23
C ASN A 256 -14.77 29.21 -17.28
N THR A 257 -15.99 29.70 -17.46
CA THR A 257 -16.57 30.76 -16.63
C THR A 257 -16.99 30.28 -15.24
N LYS A 258 -17.15 28.98 -15.07
CA LYS A 258 -17.57 28.33 -13.82
C LYS A 258 -16.46 27.43 -13.32
N ILE A 259 -15.85 27.77 -12.21
CA ILE A 259 -14.74 27.05 -11.63
C ILE A 259 -15.12 26.64 -10.21
N ALA A 260 -14.97 25.38 -9.87
CA ALA A 260 -15.01 24.91 -8.49
C ALA A 260 -13.62 24.49 -8.04
N VAL A 261 -13.26 24.81 -6.80
CA VAL A 261 -11.96 24.50 -6.22
C VAL A 261 -12.18 23.75 -4.91
N VAL A 262 -11.72 22.51 -4.86
CA VAL A 262 -11.72 21.71 -3.64
C VAL A 262 -10.40 21.91 -2.92
N LEU A 263 -10.45 22.30 -1.65
CA LEU A 263 -9.30 22.72 -0.86
C LEU A 263 -9.42 22.23 0.60
N ASP A 264 -8.30 22.19 1.29
CA ASP A 264 -8.25 21.85 2.71
C ASP A 264 -8.76 22.98 3.63
N ASN A 265 -8.74 22.72 4.95
CA ASN A 265 -9.15 23.70 5.96
C ASN A 265 -7.98 24.51 6.55
N ALA A 266 -6.91 24.74 5.81
CA ALA A 266 -5.82 25.61 6.28
C ALA A 266 -6.34 27.02 6.61
N ARG A 267 -5.80 27.63 7.64
CA ARG A 267 -6.29 28.93 8.15
C ARG A 267 -6.29 30.03 7.08
N PHE A 268 -5.33 30.02 6.19
CA PHE A 268 -5.22 31.02 5.13
C PHE A 268 -6.32 30.85 4.06
N HIS A 269 -6.90 29.67 3.89
CA HIS A 269 -8.05 29.43 3.01
C HIS A 269 -9.37 30.00 3.57
N HIS A 270 -9.46 30.20 4.87
CA HIS A 270 -10.59 30.83 5.55
C HIS A 270 -10.37 32.30 5.87
N ALA A 271 -9.23 32.86 5.47
CA ALA A 271 -8.95 34.26 5.72
C ALA A 271 -9.95 35.18 4.99
N LYS A 272 -10.49 36.18 5.70
CA LYS A 272 -11.46 37.12 5.14
C LYS A 272 -10.96 37.80 3.86
N ALA A 273 -9.65 38.09 3.79
CA ALA A 273 -9.02 38.66 2.60
C ALA A 273 -9.17 37.80 1.34
N LEU A 274 -9.21 36.45 1.48
CA LEU A 274 -9.46 35.54 0.37
C LEU A 274 -10.95 35.32 0.16
N THR A 275 -11.71 35.01 1.24
CA THR A 275 -13.12 34.62 1.12
C THR A 275 -14.00 35.76 0.59
N SER A 276 -13.66 37.02 0.85
CA SER A 276 -14.38 38.18 0.27
C SER A 276 -14.18 38.31 -1.24
N LEU A 277 -13.13 37.74 -1.82
CA LEU A 277 -12.89 37.80 -3.27
C LEU A 277 -13.76 36.84 -4.09
N TYR A 278 -14.43 35.89 -3.45
CA TYR A 278 -15.40 35.00 -4.11
C TYR A 278 -16.79 35.62 -4.27
N GLU A 279 -17.04 36.78 -3.65
CA GLU A 279 -18.33 37.46 -3.72
C GLU A 279 -18.59 38.06 -5.12
N PRO A 280 -19.86 38.25 -5.54
CA PRO A 280 -20.19 38.84 -6.83
C PRO A 280 -19.55 40.21 -7.04
N GLY A 281 -18.90 40.43 -8.19
CA GLY A 281 -18.19 41.65 -8.55
C GLY A 281 -16.72 41.68 -8.11
N GLU A 282 -16.27 40.66 -7.39
CA GLU A 282 -14.89 40.57 -6.91
C GLU A 282 -13.99 39.71 -7.82
N ALA A 283 -12.68 39.77 -7.58
CA ALA A 283 -11.67 39.17 -8.50
C ALA A 283 -11.77 37.67 -8.71
N LEU A 284 -12.30 36.92 -7.75
CA LEU A 284 -12.45 35.46 -7.78
C LEU A 284 -13.92 35.01 -7.81
N GLU A 285 -14.87 35.87 -8.21
CA GLU A 285 -16.32 35.56 -8.25
C GLU A 285 -16.65 34.30 -9.07
N ARG A 286 -15.79 33.94 -10.03
CA ARG A 286 -15.95 32.73 -10.85
C ARG A 286 -15.59 31.44 -10.12
N ILE A 287 -14.98 31.53 -8.93
CA ILE A 287 -14.52 30.39 -8.15
C ILE A 287 -15.50 30.10 -7.02
N THR A 288 -15.98 28.85 -6.97
CA THR A 288 -16.74 28.33 -5.84
C THR A 288 -15.86 27.42 -5.02
N PRO A 289 -15.53 27.75 -3.76
CA PRO A 289 -14.72 26.91 -2.90
C PRO A 289 -15.55 25.77 -2.30
N ILE A 290 -14.97 24.54 -2.24
CA ILE A 290 -15.53 23.35 -1.62
C ILE A 290 -14.50 22.85 -0.61
N TYR A 291 -14.84 22.88 0.68
CA TYR A 291 -13.89 22.51 1.71
C TYR A 291 -13.94 21.00 2.01
N LEU A 292 -12.76 20.38 2.03
CA LEU A 292 -12.54 19.01 2.50
C LEU A 292 -12.88 18.89 4.00
N PRO A 293 -13.15 17.69 4.50
CA PRO A 293 -13.29 17.50 5.94
C PRO A 293 -11.98 17.81 6.67
N PRO A 294 -12.04 18.31 7.91
CA PRO A 294 -10.83 18.59 8.69
C PRO A 294 -10.01 17.32 8.94
N TYR A 295 -8.69 17.45 8.96
CA TYR A 295 -7.72 16.38 9.25
C TYR A 295 -7.77 15.17 8.30
N ALA A 296 -8.11 15.39 7.04
CA ALA A 296 -8.24 14.36 6.03
C ALA A 296 -7.42 14.67 4.75
N PRO A 297 -6.11 14.93 4.85
CA PRO A 297 -5.26 15.24 3.67
C PRO A 297 -5.19 14.05 2.70
N ASP A 298 -5.25 12.83 3.20
CA ASP A 298 -5.26 11.59 2.43
C ASP A 298 -6.42 11.48 1.43
N HIS A 299 -7.47 12.29 1.61
CA HIS A 299 -8.58 12.40 0.67
C HIS A 299 -8.40 13.49 -0.41
N ASN A 300 -7.28 14.24 -0.38
CA ASN A 300 -7.00 15.24 -1.41
C ASN A 300 -6.26 14.60 -2.61
N PRO A 301 -6.86 14.53 -3.81
CA PRO A 301 -6.19 14.01 -5.00
C PRO A 301 -4.84 14.67 -5.30
N THR A 302 -4.68 15.95 -5.01
CA THR A 302 -3.46 16.71 -5.24
C THR A 302 -2.28 16.23 -4.38
N GLU A 303 -2.51 15.78 -3.15
CA GLU A 303 -1.49 15.16 -2.28
C GLU A 303 -0.85 13.93 -2.93
N HIS A 304 -1.62 13.13 -3.67
CA HIS A 304 -1.11 11.96 -4.36
C HIS A 304 -0.21 12.33 -5.54
N VAL A 305 -0.47 13.46 -6.20
CA VAL A 305 0.44 14.02 -7.22
C VAL A 305 1.77 14.38 -6.57
N TRP A 306 1.74 15.07 -5.43
CA TRP A 306 2.95 15.44 -4.70
C TRP A 306 3.77 14.23 -4.27
N ASN A 307 3.12 13.19 -3.75
CA ASN A 307 3.79 11.96 -3.33
C ASN A 307 4.50 11.25 -4.48
N THR A 308 3.87 11.19 -5.66
CA THR A 308 4.49 10.59 -6.84
C THR A 308 5.61 11.45 -7.40
N ALA A 309 5.44 12.76 -7.43
CA ALA A 309 6.46 13.70 -7.90
C ALA A 309 7.69 13.69 -6.96
N LYS A 310 7.50 13.78 -5.64
CA LYS A 310 8.59 13.63 -4.66
C LYS A 310 9.28 12.27 -4.80
N GLY A 311 8.50 11.20 -5.05
CA GLY A 311 9.05 9.86 -5.28
C GLY A 311 9.96 9.80 -6.51
N SER A 312 9.65 10.52 -7.57
CA SER A 312 10.43 10.54 -8.81
C SER A 312 11.78 11.24 -8.69
N ILE A 313 11.89 12.23 -7.80
CA ILE A 313 13.12 12.98 -7.56
C ILE A 313 13.93 12.46 -6.36
N ALA A 314 13.37 11.51 -5.60
CA ALA A 314 14.01 10.92 -4.42
C ALA A 314 15.29 10.15 -4.75
N ASN A 315 16.15 9.96 -3.75
CA ASN A 315 17.41 9.23 -3.85
C ASN A 315 18.47 9.83 -4.80
N ILE A 316 18.26 11.06 -5.27
CA ILE A 316 19.18 11.76 -6.17
C ILE A 316 19.44 13.14 -5.57
N GLN A 317 20.67 13.37 -5.08
CA GLN A 317 21.13 14.73 -4.75
C GLN A 317 21.58 15.42 -6.03
N ARG A 318 20.98 16.55 -6.34
CA ARG A 318 21.33 17.41 -7.47
C ARG A 318 22.32 18.47 -7.01
N ASP A 319 23.03 19.06 -7.96
CA ASP A 319 24.10 20.02 -7.66
C ASP A 319 23.56 21.37 -7.18
N THR A 320 22.37 21.77 -7.67
CA THR A 320 21.76 23.05 -7.29
C THR A 320 20.28 22.89 -6.92
N PRO A 321 19.75 23.80 -6.09
CA PRO A 321 18.33 23.83 -5.76
C PRO A 321 17.42 23.94 -6.99
N GLU A 322 17.80 24.76 -7.97
CA GLU A 322 17.03 24.95 -9.20
C GLU A 322 16.87 23.65 -9.97
N GLN A 323 17.95 22.87 -10.11
CA GLN A 323 17.87 21.55 -10.75
C GLN A 323 16.91 20.59 -10.04
N THR A 324 16.78 20.72 -8.71
CA THR A 324 15.83 19.91 -7.93
C THR A 324 14.39 20.32 -8.23
N TYR A 325 14.14 21.64 -8.26
CA TYR A 325 12.81 22.18 -8.52
C TYR A 325 12.39 21.97 -9.97
N ASP A 326 13.31 22.16 -10.92
CA ASP A 326 13.06 21.89 -12.35
C ASP A 326 12.72 20.42 -12.57
N ALA A 327 13.45 19.48 -11.99
CA ALA A 327 13.14 18.07 -12.11
C ALA A 327 11.78 17.68 -11.48
N PHE A 328 11.38 18.35 -10.41
CA PHE A 328 10.06 18.18 -9.80
C PHE A 328 8.96 18.69 -10.75
N LEU A 329 9.13 19.88 -11.30
CA LEU A 329 8.18 20.49 -12.23
C LEU A 329 8.09 19.73 -13.56
N ASP A 330 9.23 19.29 -14.12
CA ASP A 330 9.29 18.51 -15.34
C ASP A 330 8.54 17.19 -15.21
N TYR A 331 8.68 16.54 -14.06
CA TYR A 331 7.92 15.32 -13.77
C TYR A 331 6.41 15.57 -13.84
N ILE A 332 5.94 16.66 -13.26
CA ILE A 332 4.52 17.01 -13.21
C ILE A 332 4.02 17.44 -14.60
N ASN A 333 4.73 18.35 -15.25
CA ASN A 333 4.30 18.95 -16.51
C ASN A 333 4.27 17.98 -17.69
N SER A 334 5.06 16.90 -17.60
CA SER A 334 5.14 15.86 -18.65
C SER A 334 4.03 14.81 -18.58
N ARG A 335 3.09 14.88 -17.61
CA ARG A 335 2.14 13.81 -17.30
C ARG A 335 0.72 14.30 -17.08
N THR A 336 -0.18 13.31 -17.08
CA THR A 336 -1.53 13.40 -16.52
C THR A 336 -1.62 12.50 -15.28
N PHE A 337 -2.50 12.84 -14.33
CA PHE A 337 -2.66 12.14 -13.07
C PHE A 337 -4.12 11.71 -12.92
N ASP A 338 -4.37 10.42 -13.05
CA ASP A 338 -5.72 9.87 -12.94
C ASP A 338 -6.12 9.68 -11.47
N TYR A 339 -6.00 10.79 -10.71
CA TYR A 339 -6.49 10.87 -9.34
C TYR A 339 -7.76 11.70 -9.31
N ASP A 340 -8.74 11.23 -8.59
CA ASP A 340 -9.99 11.91 -8.26
C ASP A 340 -10.53 11.35 -6.94
N PHE A 341 -11.72 11.74 -6.53
CA PHE A 341 -12.29 11.30 -5.26
C PHE A 341 -12.78 9.83 -5.26
N GLU A 342 -12.79 9.15 -6.39
CA GLU A 342 -13.12 7.73 -6.53
C GLU A 342 -11.86 6.87 -6.75
N HIS A 343 -10.88 7.40 -7.48
CA HIS A 343 -9.64 6.73 -7.85
C HIS A 343 -8.43 7.29 -7.07
N LEU A 344 -8.58 7.43 -5.76
CA LEU A 344 -7.43 7.65 -4.89
C LEU A 344 -6.68 6.32 -4.73
N PRO A 345 -5.32 6.30 -4.72
CA PRO A 345 -4.60 5.13 -4.32
C PRO A 345 -5.01 4.81 -2.89
N THR A 346 -5.96 3.89 -2.75
CA THR A 346 -6.37 3.39 -1.45
C THR A 346 -5.15 2.77 -0.80
N THR A 347 -4.79 3.20 0.38
CA THR A 347 -4.16 2.27 1.34
C THR A 347 -5.00 1.00 1.26
N PRO A 348 -4.40 -0.18 0.97
CA PRO A 348 -5.20 -1.39 0.81
C PRO A 348 -6.15 -1.46 2.01
N PRO A 349 -7.45 -1.67 1.79
CA PRO A 349 -8.40 -1.74 2.89
C PRO A 349 -7.83 -2.73 3.89
N ASP A 350 -7.90 -2.40 5.16
CA ASP A 350 -7.66 -3.39 6.20
C ASP A 350 -8.48 -4.59 5.78
N ASN A 351 -7.81 -5.65 5.32
CA ASN A 351 -8.48 -6.89 5.04
C ASN A 351 -9.12 -7.28 6.37
N ASP A 352 -10.40 -6.99 6.51
CA ASP A 352 -11.24 -7.59 7.52
C ASP A 352 -10.94 -9.07 7.43
N LEU A 353 -10.30 -9.56 8.46
CA LEU A 353 -9.93 -10.95 8.61
C LEU A 353 -11.21 -11.78 8.57
N VAL A 354 -11.50 -12.38 7.43
CA VAL A 354 -12.44 -13.50 7.32
C VAL A 354 -11.72 -14.80 7.61
#